data_7657ac67889b0f32fb7084848fecb49d
#
_entry.id   7657ac67889b0f32fb7084848fecb49d
#
_cell.length_a   1.000
_cell.length_b   1.000
_cell.length_c   1.000
_cell.angle_alpha   90.00
_cell.angle_beta   90.00
_cell.angle_gamma   90.00
#
_symmetry.space_group_name_H-M   'P 1'
#
loop_
_entity.id
_entity.type
_entity.pdbx_description
1 polymer ?
#
loop_
_entity_poly.entity_id
_entity_poly.type
_entity_poly.pdbx_seq_one_letter_code
_entity_poly.pdbx_strand_id
1 'polypeptide(L)'
;MKHLEVVGGILIFQGKILCMQRNIGKYEYLNFKYEFPGGKVEAGENHPQALMRELKEEMDLDLHVSETDYFGEVSYQYPDFEITMYCYLCHFSSDHFKQKEHANYKWMTQNELHELDWAPADYPIVKKLEKRFSLE
;
A
#
# COMPACT_ATOMS: atom_id res chain seq x y z
N MET A 1 11.00 -14.55 15.76
CA MET A 1 11.07 -13.55 14.67
C MET A 1 9.99 -12.52 14.88
N LYS A 2 10.30 -11.25 14.66
CA LYS A 2 9.34 -10.16 14.83
C LYS A 2 8.23 -10.27 13.78
N HIS A 3 6.98 -10.12 14.21
CA HIS A 3 5.82 -10.11 13.33
C HIS A 3 5.22 -8.71 13.27
N LEU A 4 5.04 -8.18 12.07
CA LEU A 4 4.44 -6.86 11.85
C LEU A 4 3.06 -7.02 11.24
N GLU A 5 2.09 -6.32 11.83
CA GLU A 5 0.76 -6.18 11.25
C GLU A 5 0.66 -4.81 10.60
N VAL A 6 0.43 -4.76 9.30
CA VAL A 6 0.39 -3.52 8.54
C VAL A 6 -0.85 -3.44 7.67
N VAL A 7 -1.15 -2.22 7.25
CA VAL A 7 -2.25 -1.94 6.32
C VAL A 7 -1.69 -1.24 5.08
N GLY A 8 -2.33 -1.49 3.94
CA GLY A 8 -1.95 -0.88 2.68
C GLY A 8 -3.16 -0.33 1.94
N GLY A 9 -3.00 0.85 1.36
CA GLY A 9 -4.06 1.51 0.60
C GLY A 9 -3.82 1.37 -0.89
N ILE A 10 -4.81 0.82 -1.59
CA ILE A 10 -4.82 0.80 -3.05
C ILE A 10 -5.56 2.05 -3.47
N LEU A 11 -4.82 3.13 -3.67
CA LEU A 11 -5.40 4.45 -3.98
C LEU A 11 -5.65 4.54 -5.48
N ILE A 12 -6.91 4.74 -5.85
CA ILE A 12 -7.36 4.73 -7.24
C ILE A 12 -7.85 6.11 -7.63
N PHE A 13 -7.30 6.65 -8.71
CA PHE A 13 -7.71 7.93 -9.28
C PHE A 13 -7.71 7.80 -10.80
N GLN A 14 -8.88 8.04 -11.41
CA GLN A 14 -9.05 7.98 -12.87
C GLN A 14 -8.50 6.67 -13.48
N GLY A 15 -8.81 5.55 -12.85
CA GLY A 15 -8.43 4.23 -13.36
C GLY A 15 -6.97 3.86 -13.13
N LYS A 16 -6.22 4.67 -12.41
CA LYS A 16 -4.81 4.43 -12.11
C LYS A 16 -4.59 4.22 -10.62
N ILE A 17 -3.57 3.46 -10.29
CA ILE A 17 -3.22 3.09 -8.93
C ILE A 17 -1.93 3.80 -8.53
N LEU A 18 -1.91 4.36 -7.33
CA LEU A 18 -0.72 5.01 -6.78
C LEU A 18 0.28 3.98 -6.28
N CYS A 19 1.47 4.02 -6.84
CA CYS A 19 2.57 3.12 -6.48
C CYS A 19 3.70 3.96 -5.90
N MET A 20 4.10 3.65 -4.65
CA MET A 20 5.10 4.43 -3.93
C MET A 20 6.43 3.69 -3.92
N GLN A 21 7.53 4.40 -4.19
CA GLN A 21 8.87 3.80 -4.15
C GLN A 21 9.52 4.08 -2.81
N ARG A 22 9.96 3.02 -2.14
CA ARG A 22 10.64 3.12 -0.85
C ARG A 22 11.98 3.82 -0.99
N ASN A 23 12.33 4.56 0.04
CA ASN A 23 13.63 5.18 0.18
C ASN A 23 14.64 4.17 0.78
N ILE A 24 15.89 4.57 0.90
CA ILE A 24 16.89 3.77 1.62
C ILE A 24 16.46 3.65 3.07
N GLY A 25 16.44 2.44 3.59
CA GLY A 25 16.00 2.16 4.95
C GLY A 25 16.79 1.05 5.60
N LYS A 26 16.24 0.53 6.70
CA LYS A 26 16.90 -0.46 7.55
C LYS A 26 17.23 -1.76 6.82
N TYR A 27 16.37 -2.18 5.88
CA TYR A 27 16.54 -3.45 5.17
C TYR A 27 16.92 -3.19 3.73
N GLU A 28 18.17 -3.52 3.37
CA GLU A 28 18.72 -3.26 2.04
C GLU A 28 17.89 -3.92 0.93
N TYR A 29 17.36 -5.12 1.18
CA TYR A 29 16.57 -5.85 0.18
C TYR A 29 15.23 -5.17 -0.15
N LEU A 30 14.82 -4.17 0.62
CA LEU A 30 13.60 -3.40 0.36
C LEU A 30 13.89 -2.03 -0.24
N ASN A 31 15.15 -1.62 -0.32
CA ASN A 31 15.50 -0.30 -0.86
C ASN A 31 15.01 -0.13 -2.30
N PHE A 32 14.32 0.98 -2.55
CA PHE A 32 13.80 1.37 -3.87
C PHE A 32 12.76 0.43 -4.48
N LYS A 33 12.24 -0.53 -3.71
CA LYS A 33 11.12 -1.35 -4.13
C LYS A 33 9.84 -0.51 -4.08
N TYR A 34 8.87 -0.86 -4.94
CA TYR A 34 7.56 -0.23 -4.91
C TYR A 34 6.64 -0.93 -3.93
N GLU A 35 5.74 -0.16 -3.34
CA GLU A 35 4.77 -0.65 -2.36
C GLU A 35 3.52 0.22 -2.39
N PHE A 36 2.43 -0.28 -1.79
CA PHE A 36 1.25 0.54 -1.56
C PHE A 36 1.46 1.39 -0.32
N PRO A 37 0.94 2.64 -0.31
CA PRO A 37 1.07 3.48 0.90
C PRO A 37 0.31 2.87 2.07
N GLY A 38 0.81 3.08 3.27
CA GLY A 38 0.23 2.55 4.51
C GLY A 38 1.26 2.47 5.60
N GLY A 39 1.06 1.57 6.55
CA GLY A 39 1.99 1.41 7.64
C GLY A 39 1.49 0.47 8.73
N LYS A 40 2.14 0.53 9.89
CA LYS A 40 1.87 -0.38 11.00
C LYS A 40 0.56 -0.05 11.70
N VAL A 41 -0.15 -1.11 12.12
CA VAL A 41 -1.33 -0.98 12.96
C VAL A 41 -0.86 -0.73 14.40
N GLU A 42 -1.45 0.27 15.06
CA GLU A 42 -1.14 0.58 16.45
C GLU A 42 -2.19 -0.01 17.39
N ALA A 43 -1.84 -0.16 18.65
CA ALA A 43 -2.73 -0.71 19.65
C ALA A 43 -4.05 0.07 19.71
N GLY A 44 -5.17 -0.64 19.75
CA GLY A 44 -6.49 -0.03 19.82
C GLY A 44 -7.09 0.40 18.50
N GLU A 45 -6.36 0.24 17.39
CA GLU A 45 -6.88 0.55 16.06
C GLU A 45 -7.42 -0.70 15.37
N ASN A 46 -8.52 -0.56 14.62
CA ASN A 46 -8.86 -1.55 13.61
C ASN A 46 -8.10 -1.20 12.32
N HIS A 47 -8.16 -2.06 11.32
CA HIS A 47 -7.37 -1.88 10.10
C HIS A 47 -7.75 -0.61 9.32
N PRO A 48 -9.04 -0.32 9.06
CA PRO A 48 -9.39 0.94 8.40
C PRO A 48 -8.91 2.19 9.16
N GLN A 49 -9.02 2.18 10.49
CA GLN A 49 -8.53 3.31 11.31
C GLN A 49 -7.03 3.50 11.16
N ALA A 50 -6.27 2.40 11.18
CA ALA A 50 -4.83 2.44 11.01
C ALA A 50 -4.46 3.03 9.65
N LEU A 51 -5.16 2.60 8.61
CA LEU A 51 -4.89 3.09 7.26
C LEU A 51 -5.22 4.57 7.13
N MET A 52 -6.37 5.00 7.65
CA MET A 52 -6.75 6.42 7.61
C MET A 52 -5.71 7.29 8.33
N ARG A 53 -5.22 6.84 9.48
CA ARG A 53 -4.19 7.55 10.24
C ARG A 53 -2.89 7.62 9.45
N GLU A 54 -2.43 6.50 8.89
CA GLU A 54 -1.18 6.45 8.13
C GLU A 54 -1.22 7.35 6.90
N LEU A 55 -2.34 7.35 6.17
CA LEU A 55 -2.50 8.20 4.99
C LEU A 55 -2.50 9.69 5.39
N LYS A 56 -3.07 10.02 6.55
CA LYS A 56 -3.04 11.39 7.04
C LYS A 56 -1.63 11.80 7.44
N GLU A 57 -0.92 10.95 8.16
CA GLU A 57 0.43 11.25 8.64
C GLU A 57 1.44 11.36 7.50
N GLU A 58 1.42 10.40 6.56
CA GLU A 58 2.43 10.31 5.51
C GLU A 58 2.14 11.21 4.31
N MET A 59 0.88 11.39 3.97
CA MET A 59 0.49 12.00 2.71
C MET A 59 -0.47 13.18 2.86
N ASP A 60 -0.83 13.51 4.09
CA ASP A 60 -1.79 14.58 4.39
C ASP A 60 -3.14 14.38 3.69
N LEU A 61 -3.58 13.13 3.60
CA LEU A 61 -4.84 12.76 2.98
C LEU A 61 -5.90 12.44 4.03
N ASP A 62 -7.10 13.00 3.83
CA ASP A 62 -8.28 12.70 4.64
C ASP A 62 -9.22 11.82 3.80
N LEU A 63 -8.93 10.52 3.75
CA LEU A 63 -9.77 9.56 3.03
C LEU A 63 -10.57 8.74 4.02
N HIS A 64 -11.81 8.44 3.66
CA HIS A 64 -12.65 7.52 4.45
C HIS A 64 -12.45 6.10 3.94
N VAL A 65 -12.09 5.19 4.86
CA VAL A 65 -11.91 3.76 4.57
C VAL A 65 -12.76 2.98 5.55
N SER A 66 -13.52 2.00 5.05
CA SER A 66 -14.35 1.13 5.87
C SER A 66 -14.04 -0.34 5.59
N GLU A 67 -14.59 -1.23 6.43
CA GLU A 67 -14.40 -2.67 6.23
C GLU A 67 -14.93 -3.16 4.88
N THR A 68 -15.92 -2.48 4.30
CA THR A 68 -16.46 -2.84 3.00
C THR A 68 -15.49 -2.59 1.84
N ASP A 69 -14.44 -1.83 2.09
CA ASP A 69 -13.40 -1.56 1.09
C ASP A 69 -12.30 -2.62 1.07
N TYR A 70 -12.39 -3.62 1.93
CA TYR A 70 -11.39 -4.67 2.04
C TYR A 70 -11.17 -5.36 0.68
N PHE A 71 -9.90 -5.47 0.29
CA PHE A 71 -9.52 -6.09 -0.98
C PHE A 71 -8.85 -7.45 -0.79
N GLY A 72 -7.95 -7.57 0.17
CA GLY A 72 -7.25 -8.81 0.42
C GLY A 72 -6.12 -8.64 1.41
N GLU A 73 -5.49 -9.77 1.76
CA GLU A 73 -4.38 -9.76 2.70
C GLU A 73 -3.27 -10.70 2.26
N VAL A 74 -2.06 -10.44 2.73
CA VAL A 74 -0.87 -11.21 2.41
C VAL A 74 -0.09 -11.45 3.69
N SER A 75 0.41 -12.68 3.86
CA SER A 75 1.41 -12.98 4.88
C SER A 75 2.71 -13.35 4.17
N TYR A 76 3.81 -12.74 4.59
CA TYR A 76 5.10 -12.94 3.95
C TYR A 76 6.21 -12.92 5.00
N GLN A 77 7.20 -13.78 4.82
CA GLN A 77 8.37 -13.83 5.69
C GLN A 77 9.58 -13.27 4.97
N TYR A 78 10.08 -12.13 5.47
CA TYR A 78 11.37 -11.59 5.06
C TYR A 78 12.49 -12.21 5.90
N PRO A 79 13.76 -12.04 5.54
CA PRO A 79 14.85 -12.63 6.33
C PRO A 79 14.83 -12.20 7.80
N ASP A 80 14.41 -10.96 8.10
CA ASP A 80 14.51 -10.38 9.43
C ASP A 80 13.18 -10.26 10.17
N PHE A 81 12.05 -10.43 9.49
CA PHE A 81 10.73 -10.27 10.11
C PHE A 81 9.64 -10.90 9.24
N GLU A 82 8.49 -11.14 9.87
CA GLU A 82 7.28 -11.56 9.17
C GLU A 82 6.32 -10.39 9.09
N ILE A 83 5.50 -10.35 8.05
CA ILE A 83 4.52 -9.30 7.85
C ILE A 83 3.18 -9.90 7.45
N THR A 84 2.09 -9.37 8.01
CA THR A 84 0.74 -9.58 7.50
C THR A 84 0.21 -8.21 7.10
N MET A 85 -0.16 -8.07 5.83
CA MET A 85 -0.63 -6.81 5.27
C MET A 85 -2.07 -6.95 4.83
N TYR A 86 -2.91 -6.02 5.30
CA TYR A 86 -4.34 -5.95 4.97
C TYR A 86 -4.55 -4.75 4.03
N CYS A 87 -5.08 -5.01 2.84
CA CYS A 87 -5.21 -4.00 1.80
C CYS A 87 -6.65 -3.61 1.54
N TYR A 88 -6.87 -2.31 1.34
CA TYR A 88 -8.19 -1.71 1.12
C TYR A 88 -8.17 -0.87 -0.15
N LEU A 89 -9.26 -0.93 -0.92
CA LEU A 89 -9.46 -0.07 -2.08
C LEU A 89 -9.88 1.32 -1.60
N CYS A 90 -9.18 2.34 -2.07
CA CYS A 90 -9.44 3.72 -1.66
C CYS A 90 -9.63 4.57 -2.92
N HIS A 91 -10.87 5.01 -3.17
CA HIS A 91 -11.15 5.90 -4.29
C HIS A 91 -10.75 7.32 -3.90
N PHE A 92 -9.99 7.94 -4.78
CA PHE A 92 -9.34 9.22 -4.52
C PHE A 92 -9.86 10.23 -5.55
N SER A 93 -10.33 11.39 -5.08
CA SER A 93 -10.95 12.39 -5.95
C SER A 93 -9.98 13.39 -6.55
N SER A 94 -8.71 13.31 -6.20
CA SER A 94 -7.67 14.25 -6.64
C SER A 94 -6.34 13.52 -6.70
N ASP A 95 -5.41 13.98 -7.53
CA ASP A 95 -4.05 13.46 -7.54
C ASP A 95 -3.10 14.25 -6.64
N HIS A 96 -3.65 15.17 -5.83
CA HIS A 96 -2.87 16.02 -4.92
C HIS A 96 -2.65 15.36 -3.57
N PHE A 97 -1.41 15.19 -3.19
CA PHE A 97 -1.02 14.69 -1.87
C PHE A 97 0.42 15.13 -1.58
N LYS A 98 0.82 15.01 -0.32
CA LYS A 98 2.20 15.27 0.08
C LYS A 98 2.94 13.95 0.19
N GLN A 99 4.21 13.95 -0.22
CA GLN A 99 5.06 12.77 -0.12
C GLN A 99 6.17 13.08 0.88
N LYS A 100 6.12 12.40 2.04
CA LYS A 100 7.04 12.70 3.14
C LYS A 100 8.18 11.70 3.30
N GLU A 101 7.92 10.42 3.02
CA GLU A 101 8.86 9.35 3.34
C GLU A 101 9.36 8.55 2.13
N HIS A 102 8.64 8.58 1.02
CA HIS A 102 8.99 7.78 -0.15
C HIS A 102 9.93 8.54 -1.08
N ALA A 103 10.76 7.80 -1.82
CA ALA A 103 11.71 8.39 -2.78
C ALA A 103 11.00 8.93 -4.01
N ASN A 104 9.92 8.26 -4.46
CA ASN A 104 9.23 8.61 -5.68
C ASN A 104 7.85 7.95 -5.68
N TYR A 105 7.03 8.27 -6.67
CA TYR A 105 5.73 7.61 -6.87
C TYR A 105 5.38 7.58 -8.36
N LYS A 106 4.49 6.66 -8.72
CA LYS A 106 3.94 6.56 -10.08
C LYS A 106 2.47 6.22 -10.03
N TRP A 107 1.70 6.75 -10.98
CA TRP A 107 0.32 6.36 -11.22
C TRP A 107 0.32 5.35 -12.37
N MET A 108 -0.14 4.13 -12.11
CA MET A 108 -0.08 3.04 -13.09
C MET A 108 -1.45 2.43 -13.30
N THR A 109 -1.75 2.05 -14.54
CA THR A 109 -2.94 1.26 -14.82
C THR A 109 -2.72 -0.19 -14.33
N GLN A 110 -3.80 -0.98 -14.22
CA GLN A 110 -3.69 -2.38 -13.83
C GLN A 110 -2.69 -3.15 -14.70
N ASN A 111 -2.71 -2.91 -16.01
CA ASN A 111 -1.85 -3.64 -16.94
C ASN A 111 -0.37 -3.24 -16.86
N GLU A 112 -0.08 -2.11 -16.25
CA GLU A 112 1.28 -1.61 -16.12
C GLU A 112 1.96 -1.98 -14.80
N LEU A 113 1.18 -2.44 -13.80
CA LEU A 113 1.71 -2.71 -12.46
C LEU A 113 2.91 -3.65 -12.47
N HIS A 114 2.90 -4.67 -13.31
CA HIS A 114 3.97 -5.67 -13.37
C HIS A 114 5.31 -5.09 -13.87
N GLU A 115 5.31 -3.88 -14.41
CA GLU A 115 6.53 -3.23 -14.88
C GLU A 115 7.38 -2.68 -13.73
N LEU A 116 6.82 -2.59 -12.54
CA LEU A 116 7.53 -2.05 -11.37
C LEU A 116 8.15 -3.16 -10.53
N ASP A 117 9.23 -2.82 -9.85
CA ASP A 117 9.94 -3.73 -8.94
C ASP A 117 9.30 -3.67 -7.56
N TRP A 118 8.30 -4.51 -7.33
CA TRP A 118 7.51 -4.53 -6.10
C TRP A 118 8.21 -5.22 -4.95
N ALA A 119 7.99 -4.70 -3.74
CA ALA A 119 8.35 -5.43 -2.52
C ALA A 119 7.63 -6.78 -2.54
N PRO A 120 8.30 -7.88 -2.17
CA PRO A 120 7.70 -9.22 -2.26
C PRO A 120 6.35 -9.36 -1.55
N ALA A 121 6.15 -8.70 -0.40
CA ALA A 121 4.88 -8.78 0.31
C ALA A 121 3.73 -8.12 -0.45
N ASP A 122 4.01 -7.12 -1.28
CA ASP A 122 3.00 -6.39 -2.05
C ASP A 122 2.63 -7.10 -3.35
N TYR A 123 3.53 -7.91 -3.87
CA TYR A 123 3.35 -8.52 -5.19
C TYR A 123 2.10 -9.40 -5.33
N PRO A 124 1.70 -10.21 -4.33
CA PRO A 124 0.46 -10.99 -4.45
C PRO A 124 -0.79 -10.11 -4.63
N ILE A 125 -0.80 -8.91 -4.02
CA ILE A 125 -1.88 -7.94 -4.20
C ILE A 125 -1.85 -7.38 -5.63
N VAL A 126 -0.66 -7.09 -6.15
CA VAL A 126 -0.50 -6.63 -7.54
C VAL A 126 -1.09 -7.67 -8.49
N LYS A 127 -0.76 -8.95 -8.30
CA LYS A 127 -1.27 -10.03 -9.14
C LYS A 127 -2.80 -10.13 -9.08
N LYS A 128 -3.37 -9.95 -7.89
CA LYS A 128 -4.82 -9.96 -7.72
C LYS A 128 -5.48 -8.78 -8.43
N LEU A 129 -4.85 -7.60 -8.38
CA LEU A 129 -5.34 -6.42 -9.09
C LEU A 129 -5.32 -6.62 -10.60
N GLU A 130 -4.27 -7.23 -11.14
CA GLU A 130 -4.14 -7.48 -12.57
C GLU A 130 -5.20 -8.42 -13.11
N LYS A 131 -5.73 -9.31 -12.26
CA LYS A 131 -6.78 -10.24 -12.64
C LYS A 131 -8.18 -9.65 -12.51
N ARG A 132 -8.31 -8.50 -11.87
CA ARG A 132 -9.60 -7.88 -11.66
C ARG A 132 -10.09 -7.21 -12.96
N PHE A 133 -11.34 -7.42 -13.30
CA PHE A 133 -11.93 -6.88 -14.54
C PHE A 133 -11.99 -5.36 -14.54
N SER A 134 -12.33 -4.76 -13.39
CA SER A 134 -12.48 -3.31 -13.26
C SER A 134 -12.07 -2.86 -11.86
N LEU A 135 -11.53 -1.64 -11.76
CA LEU A 135 -11.19 -1.01 -10.48
C LEU A 135 -12.37 -0.24 -9.89
N GLU A 136 -13.45 -0.11 -10.63
CA GLU A 136 -14.64 0.62 -10.18
C GLU A 136 -15.61 -0.25 -9.41
#